data_185f2d3c48b1290927531ad3680a0142
#
_entry.id   185f2d3c48b1290927531ad3680a0142
#
_cell.length_a   1.000
_cell.length_b   1.000
_cell.length_c   1.000
_cell.angle_alpha   90.00
_cell.angle_beta   90.00
_cell.angle_gamma   90.00
#
_symmetry.space_group_name_H-M   'P 1'
#
loop_
_entity.id
_entity.type
_entity.pdbx_description
1 polymer ?
#
loop_
_entity_poly.entity_id
_entity_poly.type
_entity_poly.pdbx_seq_one_letter_code
_entity_poly.pdbx_strand_id
1 'polypeptide(L)'
;MFEVNSRGRAKGGGMPHVIVHFEIPADDVERAKRFYGNLFGWTFQNRKPLPGEGAEYALIETGGRPNGGLMQRMEPGRGVINYFGVENLDAYAKKAQVLGGVVLVPKTPLPGVGWWAVLQDTEGNVFAF
;
A
#
# COMPACT_ATOMS: atom_id res chain seq x y z
N MET A 1 -0.97 6.79 -21.50
CA MET A 1 -0.74 7.44 -20.19
C MET A 1 -1.58 8.70 -20.12
N PHE A 2 -2.28 8.91 -19.04
CA PHE A 2 -3.08 10.13 -18.87
C PHE A 2 -2.32 11.12 -17.96
N GLU A 3 -2.60 12.42 -18.18
CA GLU A 3 -1.96 13.49 -17.42
C GLU A 3 -2.65 13.68 -16.07
N VAL A 4 -1.85 14.04 -15.06
CA VAL A 4 -2.34 14.36 -13.72
C VAL A 4 -1.90 15.77 -13.32
N ASN A 5 -2.68 16.41 -12.45
CA ASN A 5 -2.28 17.66 -11.85
C ASN A 5 -1.36 17.40 -10.64
N SER A 6 -0.89 18.47 -9.99
CA SER A 6 0.04 18.37 -8.85
C SER A 6 -0.49 17.62 -7.63
N ARG A 7 -1.80 17.34 -7.58
CA ARG A 7 -2.45 16.60 -6.50
C ARG A 7 -2.71 15.15 -6.88
N GLY A 8 -2.18 14.68 -8.02
CA GLY A 8 -2.40 13.33 -8.49
C GLY A 8 -3.77 13.06 -9.08
N ARG A 9 -4.53 14.10 -9.43
CA ARG A 9 -5.83 13.95 -10.06
C ARG A 9 -5.71 14.05 -11.57
N ALA A 10 -6.55 13.30 -12.28
CA ALA A 10 -6.64 13.40 -13.72
C ALA A 10 -7.10 14.82 -14.11
N LYS A 11 -6.47 15.39 -15.14
CA LYS A 11 -6.93 16.63 -15.72
C LYS A 11 -8.31 16.41 -16.35
N GLY A 12 -9.24 17.28 -16.03
CA GLY A 12 -10.60 17.17 -16.53
C GLY A 12 -11.57 16.41 -15.64
N GLY A 13 -11.21 16.03 -14.41
CA GLY A 13 -12.16 15.57 -13.41
C GLY A 13 -11.79 14.34 -12.61
N GLY A 14 -11.69 13.17 -13.14
CA GLY A 14 -11.55 11.94 -12.36
C GLY A 14 -10.24 11.81 -11.58
N MET A 15 -10.23 10.97 -10.55
CA MET A 15 -9.04 10.64 -9.78
C MET A 15 -8.24 9.56 -10.53
N PRO A 16 -6.96 9.77 -10.81
CA PRO A 16 -6.15 8.71 -11.40
C PRO A 16 -5.89 7.61 -10.37
N HIS A 17 -5.80 6.38 -10.86
CA HIS A 17 -5.53 5.22 -10.00
C HIS A 17 -4.03 4.99 -9.91
N VAL A 18 -3.35 5.90 -9.22
CA VAL A 18 -1.90 5.82 -9.02
C VAL A 18 -1.57 5.10 -7.73
N ILE A 19 -0.32 4.64 -7.63
CA ILE A 19 0.19 4.08 -6.38
C ILE A 19 0.32 5.21 -5.37
N VAL A 20 -0.39 5.10 -4.25
CA VAL A 20 -0.41 6.12 -3.18
C VAL A 20 0.35 5.69 -1.93
N HIS A 21 0.66 4.40 -1.83
CA HIS A 21 1.38 3.81 -0.69
C HIS A 21 1.97 2.48 -1.15
N PHE A 22 3.07 2.07 -0.53
CA PHE A 22 3.63 0.74 -0.75
C PHE A 22 4.02 0.14 0.58
N GLU A 23 4.04 -1.18 0.68
CA GLU A 23 4.49 -1.88 1.87
C GLU A 23 5.59 -2.86 1.52
N ILE A 24 6.69 -2.76 2.24
CA ILE A 24 7.85 -3.64 2.10
C ILE A 24 7.86 -4.59 3.29
N PRO A 25 7.64 -5.90 3.07
CA PRO A 25 7.77 -6.88 4.14
C PRO A 25 9.24 -7.21 4.36
N ALA A 26 9.60 -7.44 5.62
CA ALA A 26 10.97 -7.77 5.99
C ALA A 26 10.99 -8.86 7.07
N ASP A 27 11.92 -9.79 6.94
CA ASP A 27 12.15 -10.80 7.98
C ASP A 27 12.85 -10.16 9.18
N ASP A 28 13.70 -9.17 8.92
CA ASP A 28 14.39 -8.38 9.94
C ASP A 28 14.18 -6.89 9.61
N VAL A 29 13.26 -6.27 10.31
CA VAL A 29 12.86 -4.88 10.06
C VAL A 29 14.01 -3.90 10.29
N GLU A 30 14.81 -4.11 11.35
CA GLU A 30 15.94 -3.23 11.64
C GLU A 30 17.02 -3.32 10.57
N ARG A 31 17.27 -4.50 10.05
CA ARG A 31 18.23 -4.70 8.95
C ARG A 31 17.73 -3.97 7.68
N ALA A 32 16.45 -4.07 7.38
CA ALA A 32 15.86 -3.39 6.23
C ALA A 32 15.93 -1.86 6.38
N LYS A 33 15.69 -1.33 7.58
CA LYS A 33 15.83 0.11 7.85
C LYS A 33 17.26 0.58 7.56
N ARG A 34 18.25 -0.17 8.01
CA ARG A 34 19.65 0.18 7.74
C ARG A 34 19.96 0.16 6.25
N PHE A 35 19.46 -0.84 5.54
CA PHE A 35 19.71 -0.97 4.11
C PHE A 35 19.13 0.25 3.34
N TYR A 36 17.85 0.50 3.49
CA TYR A 36 17.18 1.58 2.75
C TYR A 36 17.59 2.96 3.24
N GLY A 37 17.81 3.11 4.53
CA GLY A 37 18.28 4.38 5.10
C GLY A 37 19.66 4.74 4.58
N ASN A 38 20.58 3.79 4.51
CA ASN A 38 21.93 4.05 4.00
C ASN A 38 21.94 4.21 2.49
N LEU A 39 21.08 3.47 1.77
CA LEU A 39 21.06 3.52 0.31
C LEU A 39 20.40 4.80 -0.23
N PHE A 40 19.24 5.17 0.33
CA PHE A 40 18.43 6.27 -0.19
C PHE A 40 18.29 7.46 0.75
N GLY A 41 18.76 7.34 1.97
CA GLY A 41 18.51 8.38 2.97
C GLY A 41 17.08 8.41 3.49
N TRP A 42 16.33 7.33 3.29
CA TRP A 42 14.97 7.24 3.81
C TRP A 42 14.97 7.28 5.33
N THR A 43 13.95 7.90 5.90
CA THR A 43 13.73 7.92 7.35
C THR A 43 12.53 7.06 7.71
N PHE A 44 12.50 6.60 8.96
CA PHE A 44 11.50 5.64 9.43
C PHE A 44 10.92 6.12 10.74
N GLN A 45 9.59 6.02 10.86
CA GLN A 45 8.88 6.36 12.08
C GLN A 45 8.06 5.16 12.52
N ASN A 46 8.39 4.59 13.68
CA ASN A 46 7.63 3.47 14.21
C ASN A 46 6.22 3.92 14.57
N ARG A 47 5.26 3.07 14.23
CA ARG A 47 3.85 3.26 14.52
C ARG A 47 3.33 2.00 15.21
N LYS A 48 2.36 2.15 16.09
CA LYS A 48 1.70 1.00 16.69
C LYS A 48 1.04 0.18 15.58
N PRO A 49 1.34 -1.13 15.47
CA PRO A 49 0.73 -1.97 14.44
C PRO A 49 -0.78 -2.07 14.61
N LEU A 50 -1.48 -2.13 13.48
CA LEU A 50 -2.90 -2.41 13.44
C LEU A 50 -3.13 -3.92 13.49
N PRO A 51 -4.36 -4.39 13.84
CA PRO A 51 -4.66 -5.81 13.79
C PRO A 51 -4.30 -6.39 12.42
N GLY A 52 -3.56 -7.52 12.42
CA GLY A 52 -3.12 -8.18 11.21
C GLY A 52 -1.79 -7.71 10.62
N GLU A 53 -1.17 -6.68 11.19
CA GLU A 53 0.11 -6.14 10.70
C GLU A 53 1.35 -6.75 11.38
N GLY A 54 1.18 -7.67 12.31
CA GLY A 54 2.30 -8.25 13.04
C GLY A 54 2.79 -7.39 14.19
N ALA A 55 4.06 -7.59 14.60
CA ALA A 55 4.62 -6.97 15.79
C ALA A 55 5.19 -5.58 15.53
N GLU A 56 5.61 -5.27 14.31
CA GLU A 56 6.30 -4.04 13.98
C GLU A 56 5.78 -3.42 12.69
N TYR A 57 5.59 -2.11 12.71
CA TYR A 57 5.29 -1.33 11.51
C TYR A 57 6.01 0.01 11.60
N ALA A 58 6.75 0.37 10.56
CA ALA A 58 7.41 1.65 10.47
C ALA A 58 6.94 2.37 9.21
N LEU A 59 6.56 3.64 9.37
CA LEU A 59 6.27 4.50 8.24
C LEU A 59 7.58 4.89 7.56
N ILE A 60 7.62 4.79 6.24
CA ILE A 60 8.77 5.17 5.41
C ILE A 60 8.54 6.56 4.87
N GLU A 61 9.45 7.47 5.18
CA GLU A 61 9.47 8.80 4.58
C GLU A 61 10.57 8.84 3.52
N THR A 62 10.16 8.99 2.26
CA THR A 62 11.08 8.95 1.12
C THR A 62 11.60 10.34 0.74
N GLY A 63 10.98 11.39 1.23
CA GLY A 63 11.26 12.75 0.82
C GLY A 63 10.46 13.19 -0.41
N GLY A 64 9.65 12.29 -0.93
CA GLY A 64 8.78 12.53 -2.07
C GLY A 64 7.48 11.79 -1.93
N ARG A 65 6.93 11.33 -3.04
CA ARG A 65 5.69 10.54 -3.03
C ARG A 65 5.81 9.38 -4.02
N PRO A 66 5.19 8.22 -3.71
CA PRO A 66 4.51 7.92 -2.45
C PRO A 66 5.48 7.65 -1.30
N ASN A 67 4.99 7.77 -0.08
CA ASN A 67 5.63 7.19 1.09
C ASN A 67 5.11 5.77 1.29
N GLY A 68 5.67 5.04 2.25
CA GLY A 68 5.31 3.64 2.42
C GLY A 68 5.35 3.15 3.84
N GLY A 69 5.33 1.83 3.98
CA GLY A 69 5.44 1.13 5.24
C GLY A 69 6.47 0.00 5.14
N LEU A 70 7.14 -0.24 6.24
CA LEU A 70 8.06 -1.36 6.41
C LEU A 70 7.54 -2.19 7.57
N MET A 71 7.29 -3.46 7.34
CA MET A 71 6.63 -4.31 8.31
C MET A 71 7.24 -5.70 8.36
N GLN A 72 7.02 -6.40 9.47
CA GLN A 72 7.41 -7.78 9.57
C GLN A 72 6.65 -8.62 8.54
N ARG A 73 7.36 -9.50 7.84
CA ARG A 73 6.76 -10.42 6.89
C ARG A 73 5.84 -11.40 7.64
N MET A 74 4.56 -11.38 7.30
CA MET A 74 3.56 -12.23 7.95
C MET A 74 3.32 -13.54 7.20
N GLU A 75 3.51 -13.53 5.88
CA GLU A 75 3.33 -14.71 5.05
C GLU A 75 4.59 -15.01 4.25
N PRO A 76 5.11 -16.25 4.31
CA PRO A 76 6.28 -16.64 3.52
C PRO A 76 6.06 -16.35 2.04
N GLY A 77 7.09 -15.78 1.39
CA GLY A 77 7.03 -15.46 -0.03
C GLY A 77 6.24 -14.22 -0.40
N ARG A 78 5.59 -13.56 0.54
CA ARG A 78 4.88 -12.32 0.27
C ARG A 78 5.88 -11.20 -0.02
N GLY A 79 5.77 -10.58 -1.21
CA GLY A 79 6.60 -9.46 -1.63
C GLY A 79 5.97 -8.10 -1.31
N VAL A 80 6.50 -7.07 -1.95
CA VAL A 80 6.01 -5.70 -1.81
C VAL A 80 4.55 -5.62 -2.28
N ILE A 81 3.73 -4.90 -1.52
CA ILE A 81 2.33 -4.63 -1.87
C ILE A 81 2.20 -3.15 -2.23
N ASN A 82 1.67 -2.87 -3.41
CA ASN A 82 1.35 -1.53 -3.84
C ASN A 82 -0.10 -1.21 -3.57
N TYR A 83 -0.35 -0.02 -3.04
CA TYR A 83 -1.70 0.48 -2.76
C TYR A 83 -2.08 1.51 -3.81
N PHE A 84 -3.20 1.28 -4.47
CA PHE A 84 -3.73 2.19 -5.48
C PHE A 84 -4.83 3.07 -4.87
N GLY A 85 -4.79 4.36 -5.17
CA GLY A 85 -5.83 5.26 -4.72
C GLY A 85 -7.11 5.04 -5.52
N VAL A 86 -8.23 4.87 -4.83
CA VAL A 86 -9.56 4.74 -5.44
C VAL A 86 -10.54 5.65 -4.71
N GLU A 87 -11.51 6.17 -5.47
CA GLU A 87 -12.52 7.10 -4.93
C GLU A 87 -13.54 6.38 -4.05
N ASN A 88 -13.89 5.16 -4.41
CA ASN A 88 -14.88 4.35 -3.72
C ASN A 88 -14.38 2.92 -3.64
N LEU A 89 -13.89 2.54 -2.46
CA LEU A 89 -13.28 1.24 -2.26
C LEU A 89 -14.27 0.10 -2.52
N ASP A 90 -15.51 0.22 -2.03
CA ASP A 90 -16.52 -0.82 -2.21
C ASP A 90 -16.81 -1.06 -3.69
N ALA A 91 -16.98 0.00 -4.46
CA ALA A 91 -17.26 -0.10 -5.89
C ALA A 91 -16.10 -0.75 -6.64
N TYR A 92 -14.86 -0.37 -6.33
CA TYR A 92 -13.68 -0.92 -7.00
C TYR A 92 -13.38 -2.35 -6.58
N ALA A 93 -13.62 -2.71 -5.32
CA ALA A 93 -13.47 -4.09 -4.87
C ALA A 93 -14.48 -5.00 -5.60
N LYS A 94 -15.71 -4.56 -5.72
CA LYS A 94 -16.74 -5.30 -6.46
C LYS A 94 -16.39 -5.41 -7.94
N LYS A 95 -15.93 -4.33 -8.56
CA LYS A 95 -15.51 -4.33 -9.95
C LYS A 95 -14.34 -5.27 -10.18
N ALA A 96 -13.38 -5.30 -9.27
CA ALA A 96 -12.26 -6.24 -9.35
C ALA A 96 -12.74 -7.69 -9.35
N GLN A 97 -13.69 -8.03 -8.49
CA GLN A 97 -14.26 -9.38 -8.45
C GLN A 97 -14.96 -9.74 -9.76
N VAL A 98 -15.73 -8.82 -10.34
CA VAL A 98 -16.39 -9.04 -11.63
C VAL A 98 -15.37 -9.28 -12.73
N LEU A 99 -14.20 -8.64 -12.65
CA LEU A 99 -13.13 -8.76 -13.64
C LEU A 99 -12.20 -9.96 -13.39
N GLY A 100 -12.50 -10.80 -12.40
CA GLY A 100 -11.74 -12.03 -12.13
C GLY A 100 -10.75 -11.93 -10.98
N GLY A 101 -10.70 -10.81 -10.28
CA GLY A 101 -9.88 -10.66 -9.09
C GLY A 101 -10.49 -11.30 -7.86
N VAL A 102 -9.71 -11.40 -6.80
CA VAL A 102 -10.13 -11.99 -5.53
C VAL A 102 -9.90 -10.99 -4.41
N VAL A 103 -10.88 -10.81 -3.52
CA VAL A 103 -10.70 -10.02 -2.32
C VAL A 103 -10.11 -10.91 -1.23
N LEU A 104 -8.89 -10.62 -0.81
CA LEU A 104 -8.17 -11.38 0.22
C LEU A 104 -8.47 -10.82 1.61
N VAL A 105 -8.48 -9.50 1.75
CA VAL A 105 -8.87 -8.81 2.97
C VAL A 105 -9.94 -7.80 2.60
N PRO A 106 -11.15 -7.93 3.14
CA PRO A 106 -12.24 -7.02 2.81
C PRO A 106 -11.99 -5.61 3.36
N LYS A 107 -12.84 -4.66 2.98
CA LYS A 107 -12.80 -3.29 3.45
C LYS A 107 -12.62 -3.24 4.96
N THR A 108 -11.54 -2.63 5.41
CA THR A 108 -11.12 -2.58 6.80
C THR A 108 -10.87 -1.13 7.19
N PRO A 109 -11.34 -0.67 8.36
CA PRO A 109 -11.10 0.71 8.77
C PRO A 109 -9.62 0.94 9.09
N LEU A 110 -9.12 2.10 8.64
CA LEU A 110 -7.84 2.64 9.04
C LEU A 110 -8.14 3.88 9.88
N PRO A 111 -8.07 3.79 11.21
CA PRO A 111 -8.53 4.86 12.10
C PRO A 111 -7.89 6.21 11.78
N GLY A 112 -8.73 7.24 11.63
CA GLY A 112 -8.29 8.59 11.34
C GLY A 112 -7.86 8.85 9.91
N VAL A 113 -7.85 7.83 9.04
CA VAL A 113 -7.37 7.95 7.66
C VAL A 113 -8.44 7.55 6.65
N GLY A 114 -9.10 6.41 6.85
CA GLY A 114 -10.11 5.91 5.94
C GLY A 114 -10.23 4.39 5.99
N TRP A 115 -10.06 3.75 4.84
CA TRP A 115 -10.29 2.31 4.66
C TRP A 115 -9.20 1.71 3.80
N TRP A 116 -9.00 0.41 3.94
CA TRP A 116 -8.09 -0.34 3.08
C TRP A 116 -8.67 -1.72 2.81
N ALA A 117 -8.18 -2.34 1.73
CA ALA A 117 -8.53 -3.70 1.36
C ALA A 117 -7.35 -4.31 0.59
N VAL A 118 -7.22 -5.62 0.65
CA VAL A 118 -6.18 -6.35 -0.07
C VAL A 118 -6.84 -7.29 -1.06
N LEU A 119 -6.34 -7.28 -2.28
CA LEU A 119 -6.89 -8.04 -3.38
C LEU A 119 -5.79 -8.81 -4.12
N GLN A 120 -6.23 -9.72 -4.97
CA GLN A 120 -5.35 -10.45 -5.88
C GLN A 120 -5.86 -10.25 -7.29
N ASP A 121 -4.95 -9.97 -8.22
CA ASP A 121 -5.31 -9.82 -9.63
C ASP A 121 -5.47 -11.17 -10.33
N THR A 122 -5.72 -11.17 -11.63
CA THR A 122 -5.91 -12.38 -12.42
C THR A 122 -4.63 -13.18 -12.62
N GLU A 123 -3.48 -12.60 -12.29
CA GLU A 123 -2.17 -13.24 -12.46
C GLU A 123 -1.57 -13.71 -11.13
N GLY A 124 -2.33 -13.64 -10.05
CA GLY A 124 -1.87 -14.04 -8.73
C GLY A 124 -1.10 -12.98 -7.95
N ASN A 125 -0.99 -11.78 -8.49
CA ASN A 125 -0.30 -10.70 -7.79
C ASN A 125 -1.21 -10.05 -6.76
N VAL A 126 -0.64 -9.77 -5.58
CA VAL A 126 -1.37 -9.10 -4.50
C VAL A 126 -1.17 -7.60 -4.61
N PHE A 127 -2.26 -6.87 -4.49
CA PHE A 127 -2.26 -5.41 -4.47
C PHE A 127 -3.32 -4.94 -3.48
N ALA A 128 -3.41 -3.64 -3.24
CA ALA A 128 -4.34 -3.10 -2.24
C ALA A 128 -4.95 -1.77 -2.71
N PHE A 129 -6.01 -1.41 -2.01
CA PHE A 129 -6.63 -0.08 -2.11
C PHE A 129 -6.42 0.70 -0.82
#